data_c7ccc8c7fca36b73e73bbe18297be1e9
#
_entry.id   c7ccc8c7fca36b73e73bbe18297be1e9
#
_cell.length_a   1.000
_cell.length_b   1.000
_cell.length_c   1.000
_cell.angle_alpha   90.00
_cell.angle_beta   90.00
_cell.angle_gamma   90.00
#
_symmetry.space_group_name_H-M   'P 1'
#
loop_
_entity.id
_entity.type
_entity.pdbx_description
1 polymer ?
#
loop_
_entity_poly.entity_id
_entity_poly.type
_entity_poly.pdbx_seq_one_letter_code
_entity_poly.pdbx_strand_id
1 'polypeptide(L)'
;MNIANLDWIIIISFLSITLLIGLIVSRKSGENSSEFFLSGRNMPWWLLGISMVATTFSTDTPNLVTDIVRNNGVAGNWVWWVFLLTGLLTVFVYAKLWRKSNVNTDIEFYEMRYSGKPAKFLRGFRALYLGVIFNVLAMGGISLAAIKIGQVMLGLTAFETIGIAGIITVLFSTMGGFKGVVYTDFLLFFVAMAGSIGAAYYLVNMPEIGGIQALITHPNVADKISMLPDFSNTEQLIMLLIIPLAVQWWSAWYPGAEPGGGGYIAQRMLAAKNENHAIGATLFFNIMHYAFRPWPWILVALASLVVFPDIASIQEAFPAVSEDKLGHDLAYSAMLTKLPTGLLGLVLASLIAAYMSTISTHLNWGASYIVNDFYTQQINPTATEKQKVNVGRLSTVILFLASAALALLLTNALQLFDFILMFGAGTGLIFILRWFWWRINAWSEISAIFVSGIVSVLFNMEIVSSVLFGETALMPEYMKFPMVVLITTVVWLVVTFSTPPEDKEVLLSFYKKTVPGGPGWKAIVGDEQIKSDGWSVPSGILAILLALVMIYCLLFATGYFIYGNLLISGILMFIALIAAYFLFRIWDRIKVKVF
;
A
#
# COMPACT_ATOMS: atom_id res chain seq x y z
N MET A 1 3.91 27.62 -15.72
CA MET A 1 3.35 28.39 -14.58
C MET A 1 4.50 29.10 -13.86
N ASN A 2 4.36 30.36 -13.46
CA ASN A 2 5.40 31.04 -12.66
C ASN A 2 5.07 30.85 -11.19
N ILE A 3 5.88 30.03 -10.50
CA ILE A 3 5.78 29.84 -9.05
C ILE A 3 6.29 31.11 -8.36
N ALA A 4 5.51 31.64 -7.42
CA ALA A 4 5.87 32.85 -6.69
C ALA A 4 7.05 32.60 -5.73
N ASN A 5 7.80 33.66 -5.39
CA ASN A 5 8.93 33.56 -4.47
C ASN A 5 8.52 32.97 -3.11
N LEU A 6 7.31 33.29 -2.62
CA LEU A 6 6.80 32.72 -1.37
C LEU A 6 6.64 31.20 -1.42
N ASP A 7 6.13 30.66 -2.54
CA ASP A 7 5.99 29.22 -2.72
C ASP A 7 7.36 28.52 -2.73
N TRP A 8 8.35 29.09 -3.41
CA TRP A 8 9.72 28.59 -3.36
C TRP A 8 10.34 28.62 -1.96
N ILE A 9 10.10 29.68 -1.19
CA ILE A 9 10.57 29.78 0.20
C ILE A 9 9.95 28.64 1.04
N ILE A 10 8.64 28.38 0.89
CA ILE A 10 7.95 27.30 1.62
C ILE A 10 8.54 25.95 1.24
N ILE A 11 8.68 25.65 -0.06
CA ILE A 11 9.24 24.39 -0.56
C ILE A 11 10.66 24.16 -0.03
N ILE A 12 11.55 25.13 -0.19
CA ILE A 12 12.96 25.03 0.22
C ILE A 12 13.08 24.90 1.74
N SER A 13 12.30 25.69 2.50
CA SER A 13 12.29 25.62 3.96
C SER A 13 11.84 24.25 4.45
N PHE A 14 10.76 23.73 3.88
CA PHE A 14 10.23 22.42 4.25
C PHE A 14 11.22 21.28 3.92
N LEU A 15 11.81 21.28 2.71
CA LEU A 15 12.83 20.31 2.32
C LEU A 15 14.07 20.40 3.21
N SER A 16 14.50 21.61 3.56
CA SER A 16 15.65 21.82 4.46
C SER A 16 15.39 21.27 5.86
N ILE A 17 14.20 21.49 6.42
CA ILE A 17 13.80 20.91 7.72
C ILE A 17 13.78 19.40 7.65
N THR A 18 13.19 18.83 6.60
CA THR A 18 13.11 17.37 6.39
C THR A 18 14.51 16.74 6.31
N LEU A 19 15.42 17.35 5.54
CA LEU A 19 16.81 16.91 5.43
C LEU A 19 17.56 17.03 6.77
N LEU A 20 17.38 18.13 7.51
CA LEU A 20 18.00 18.31 8.83
C LEU A 20 17.54 17.26 9.84
N ILE A 21 16.25 16.95 9.89
CA ILE A 21 15.73 15.88 10.74
C ILE A 21 16.37 14.54 10.35
N GLY A 22 16.41 14.22 9.05
CA GLY A 22 17.05 13.01 8.54
C GLY A 22 18.53 12.93 8.99
N LEU A 23 19.30 14.00 8.84
CA LEU A 23 20.71 14.07 9.23
C LEU A 23 20.93 13.92 10.75
N ILE A 24 20.12 14.60 11.58
CA ILE A 24 20.23 14.52 13.05
C ILE A 24 19.96 13.10 13.53
N VAL A 25 18.89 12.50 13.00
CA VAL A 25 18.43 11.16 13.42
C VAL A 25 19.35 10.06 12.89
N SER A 26 19.98 10.27 11.72
CA SER A 26 20.82 9.27 11.05
C SER A 26 22.14 8.94 11.76
N ARG A 27 22.59 9.75 12.71
CA ARG A 27 23.92 9.60 13.35
C ARG A 27 24.18 8.23 13.98
N LYS A 28 23.12 7.52 14.40
CA LYS A 28 23.19 6.15 14.96
C LYS A 28 22.86 5.05 13.97
N SER A 29 22.29 5.38 12.81
CA SER A 29 21.80 4.39 11.84
C SER A 29 22.89 3.55 11.18
N GLY A 30 24.14 3.99 11.20
CA GLY A 30 25.27 3.30 10.57
C GLY A 30 26.00 2.29 11.45
N GLU A 31 25.57 2.08 12.72
CA GLU A 31 26.29 1.22 13.67
C GLU A 31 26.16 -0.27 13.32
N ASN A 32 24.96 -0.72 12.97
CA ASN A 32 24.71 -2.09 12.56
C ASN A 32 23.45 -2.21 11.70
N SER A 33 23.22 -3.39 11.10
CA SER A 33 22.09 -3.65 10.20
C SER A 33 20.72 -3.56 10.91
N SER A 34 20.62 -3.95 12.18
CA SER A 34 19.37 -3.85 12.94
C SER A 34 18.97 -2.40 13.22
N GLU A 35 19.94 -1.53 13.55
CA GLU A 35 19.69 -0.09 13.67
C GLU A 35 19.34 0.53 12.33
N PHE A 36 20.04 0.15 11.27
CA PHE A 36 19.81 0.71 9.93
C PHE A 36 18.44 0.35 9.36
N PHE A 37 17.97 -0.89 9.52
CA PHE A 37 16.72 -1.38 8.91
C PHE A 37 15.50 -1.44 9.85
N LEU A 38 15.69 -1.51 11.19
CA LEU A 38 14.63 -1.69 12.18
C LEU A 38 14.70 -0.75 13.39
N SER A 39 15.65 0.20 13.42
CA SER A 39 15.85 1.15 14.53
C SER A 39 15.88 0.49 15.91
N GLY A 40 16.59 -0.63 16.04
CA GLY A 40 16.73 -1.36 17.31
C GLY A 40 15.42 -1.92 17.90
N ARG A 41 14.34 -1.98 17.11
CA ARG A 41 13.01 -2.51 17.50
C ARG A 41 12.39 -1.82 18.73
N ASN A 42 12.52 -0.51 18.83
CA ASN A 42 12.03 0.26 19.99
C ASN A 42 11.09 1.41 19.60
N MET A 43 10.32 1.24 18.52
CA MET A 43 9.45 2.28 18.00
C MET A 43 8.04 2.22 18.65
N PRO A 44 7.46 3.38 19.05
CA PRO A 44 6.11 3.44 19.59
C PRO A 44 5.05 3.32 18.49
N TRP A 45 3.86 2.83 18.86
CA TRP A 45 2.75 2.56 17.93
C TRP A 45 2.29 3.78 17.14
N TRP A 46 2.17 4.94 17.78
CA TRP A 46 1.68 6.15 17.14
C TRP A 46 2.63 6.64 16.04
N LEU A 47 3.94 6.57 16.28
CA LEU A 47 4.95 6.99 15.32
C LEU A 47 5.00 6.03 14.12
N LEU A 48 4.95 4.72 14.38
CA LEU A 48 4.90 3.71 13.31
C LEU A 48 3.58 3.78 12.52
N GLY A 49 2.45 3.99 13.19
CA GLY A 49 1.16 4.13 12.53
C GLY A 49 1.12 5.34 11.61
N ILE A 50 1.60 6.50 12.06
CA ILE A 50 1.74 7.70 11.22
C ILE A 50 2.68 7.42 10.04
N SER A 51 3.82 6.77 10.28
CA SER A 51 4.75 6.40 9.21
C SER A 51 4.11 5.46 8.19
N MET A 52 3.29 4.48 8.60
CA MET A 52 2.53 3.64 7.68
C MET A 52 1.58 4.47 6.80
N VAL A 53 0.84 5.43 7.39
CA VAL A 53 -0.05 6.33 6.63
C VAL A 53 0.74 7.19 5.66
N ALA A 54 1.82 7.81 6.11
CA ALA A 54 2.66 8.67 5.28
C ALA A 54 3.30 7.92 4.11
N THR A 55 3.82 6.71 4.36
CA THR A 55 4.45 5.89 3.32
C THR A 55 3.47 5.41 2.24
N THR A 56 2.20 5.19 2.62
CA THR A 56 1.15 4.83 1.68
C THR A 56 0.50 6.04 0.98
N PHE A 57 1.08 7.20 1.13
CA PHE A 57 0.73 8.44 0.44
C PHE A 57 1.94 8.93 -0.34
N SER A 58 1.81 9.02 -1.64
CA SER A 58 2.83 9.59 -2.52
C SER A 58 2.17 10.42 -3.62
N THR A 59 2.93 10.82 -4.61
CA THR A 59 2.46 11.59 -5.76
C THR A 59 1.43 10.85 -6.61
N ASP A 60 1.50 9.52 -6.66
CA ASP A 60 0.61 8.65 -7.41
C ASP A 60 -0.80 8.57 -6.82
N THR A 61 -0.95 8.59 -5.49
CA THR A 61 -2.23 8.33 -4.83
C THR A 61 -3.32 9.36 -5.16
N PRO A 62 -3.08 10.69 -5.11
CA PRO A 62 -4.08 11.67 -5.52
C PRO A 62 -4.46 11.56 -7.01
N ASN A 63 -3.47 11.27 -7.86
CA ASN A 63 -3.68 11.08 -9.29
C ASN A 63 -4.54 9.83 -9.57
N LEU A 64 -4.24 8.70 -8.89
CA LEU A 64 -5.01 7.46 -8.99
C LEU A 64 -6.46 7.65 -8.52
N VAL A 65 -6.67 8.30 -7.36
CA VAL A 65 -8.02 8.59 -6.85
C VAL A 65 -8.79 9.49 -7.83
N THR A 66 -8.09 10.46 -8.44
CA THR A 66 -8.72 11.35 -9.43
C THR A 66 -9.13 10.59 -10.69
N ASP A 67 -8.28 9.72 -11.20
CA ASP A 67 -8.61 8.85 -12.34
C ASP A 67 -9.83 7.97 -12.04
N ILE A 68 -9.83 7.28 -10.90
CA ILE A 68 -10.95 6.44 -10.45
C ILE A 68 -12.27 7.23 -10.36
N VAL A 69 -12.25 8.40 -9.68
CA VAL A 69 -13.47 9.19 -9.46
C VAL A 69 -14.00 9.77 -10.76
N ARG A 70 -13.14 10.23 -11.65
CA ARG A 70 -13.55 10.79 -12.94
C ARG A 70 -14.17 9.72 -13.85
N ASN A 71 -13.64 8.50 -13.84
CA ASN A 71 -14.17 7.39 -14.65
C ASN A 71 -15.40 6.73 -14.00
N ASN A 72 -15.30 6.35 -12.73
CA ASN A 72 -16.25 5.45 -12.06
C ASN A 72 -17.02 6.09 -10.90
N GLY A 73 -16.88 7.41 -10.68
CA GLY A 73 -17.45 8.10 -9.53
C GLY A 73 -16.76 7.72 -8.20
N VAL A 74 -17.28 8.23 -7.10
CA VAL A 74 -16.76 7.96 -5.75
C VAL A 74 -16.83 6.46 -5.43
N ALA A 75 -17.87 5.77 -5.88
CA ALA A 75 -18.02 4.31 -5.74
C ALA A 75 -16.87 3.52 -6.37
N GLY A 76 -16.20 4.04 -7.41
CA GLY A 76 -15.03 3.41 -8.01
C GLY A 76 -13.90 3.12 -7.02
N ASN A 77 -13.83 3.86 -5.90
CA ASN A 77 -12.81 3.64 -4.87
C ASN A 77 -12.97 2.30 -4.13
N TRP A 78 -14.04 1.56 -4.30
CA TRP A 78 -14.14 0.20 -3.77
C TRP A 78 -13.04 -0.73 -4.28
N VAL A 79 -12.42 -0.44 -5.42
CA VAL A 79 -11.26 -1.18 -5.94
C VAL A 79 -10.10 -1.22 -4.93
N TRP A 80 -9.96 -0.21 -4.07
CA TRP A 80 -8.94 -0.18 -3.03
C TRP A 80 -9.51 -0.08 -1.59
N TRP A 81 -10.73 0.42 -1.37
CA TRP A 81 -11.35 0.43 -0.04
C TRP A 81 -11.52 -0.97 0.53
N VAL A 82 -11.69 -1.97 -0.31
CA VAL A 82 -11.83 -3.37 0.08
C VAL A 82 -10.62 -3.93 0.81
N PHE A 83 -9.42 -3.37 0.61
CA PHE A 83 -8.21 -3.79 1.31
C PHE A 83 -8.20 -3.46 2.81
N LEU A 84 -9.20 -2.74 3.30
CA LEU A 84 -9.48 -2.66 4.74
C LEU A 84 -9.65 -4.06 5.36
N LEU A 85 -10.22 -5.03 4.65
CA LEU A 85 -10.32 -6.43 5.09
C LEU A 85 -8.95 -7.04 5.37
N THR A 86 -8.01 -6.92 4.43
CA THR A 86 -6.62 -7.35 4.60
C THR A 86 -5.92 -6.59 5.72
N GLY A 87 -6.14 -5.28 5.78
CA GLY A 87 -5.58 -4.43 6.83
C GLY A 87 -6.01 -4.88 8.23
N LEU A 88 -7.30 -5.11 8.44
CA LEU A 88 -7.83 -5.55 9.75
C LEU A 88 -7.46 -7.00 10.08
N LEU A 89 -7.37 -7.86 9.08
CA LEU A 89 -6.84 -9.20 9.26
C LEU A 89 -5.38 -9.13 9.78
N THR A 90 -4.58 -8.22 9.22
CA THR A 90 -3.22 -7.94 9.70
C THR A 90 -3.23 -7.44 11.14
N VAL A 91 -4.09 -6.48 11.49
CA VAL A 91 -4.20 -5.91 12.85
C VAL A 91 -4.48 -6.99 13.90
N PHE A 92 -5.57 -7.74 13.72
CA PHE A 92 -6.12 -8.58 14.79
C PHE A 92 -5.61 -10.01 14.80
N VAL A 93 -4.99 -10.45 13.72
CA VAL A 93 -4.49 -11.81 13.58
C VAL A 93 -2.97 -11.85 13.48
N TYR A 94 -2.37 -11.09 12.58
CA TYR A 94 -0.97 -11.28 12.17
C TYR A 94 0.04 -10.35 12.84
N ALA A 95 -0.33 -9.12 13.22
CA ALA A 95 0.64 -8.16 13.77
C ALA A 95 1.42 -8.71 14.98
N LYS A 96 0.74 -9.43 15.87
CA LYS A 96 1.38 -10.09 17.01
C LYS A 96 2.26 -11.26 16.60
N LEU A 97 1.87 -12.04 15.58
CA LEU A 97 2.64 -13.18 15.08
C LEU A 97 3.95 -12.70 14.44
N TRP A 98 3.89 -11.65 13.62
CA TRP A 98 5.07 -11.02 13.06
C TRP A 98 6.01 -10.51 14.14
N ARG A 99 5.51 -9.79 15.13
CA ARG A 99 6.38 -9.27 16.20
C ARG A 99 7.01 -10.38 17.02
N LYS A 100 6.26 -11.45 17.34
CA LYS A 100 6.77 -12.66 18.03
C LYS A 100 7.81 -13.41 17.21
N SER A 101 7.69 -13.45 15.90
CA SER A 101 8.62 -14.17 15.02
C SER A 101 10.06 -13.69 15.17
N ASN A 102 10.26 -12.45 15.57
CA ASN A 102 11.56 -11.82 15.80
C ASN A 102 12.55 -11.95 14.61
N VAL A 103 12.03 -12.06 13.39
CA VAL A 103 12.81 -12.03 12.16
C VAL A 103 13.26 -10.61 11.82
N ASN A 104 14.30 -10.45 11.00
CA ASN A 104 14.77 -9.11 10.55
C ASN A 104 14.00 -8.63 9.31
N THR A 105 13.61 -9.56 8.44
CA THR A 105 12.77 -9.31 7.28
C THR A 105 11.62 -10.32 7.25
N ASP A 106 10.51 -9.95 6.64
CA ASP A 106 9.38 -10.88 6.40
C ASP A 106 9.79 -12.04 5.47
N ILE A 107 10.83 -11.89 4.67
CA ILE A 107 11.40 -12.95 3.82
C ILE A 107 12.10 -14.06 4.63
N GLU A 108 12.63 -13.77 5.81
CA GLU A 108 13.16 -14.80 6.72
C GLU A 108 12.09 -15.81 7.15
N PHE A 109 10.81 -15.45 7.06
CA PHE A 109 9.69 -16.34 7.31
C PHE A 109 9.82 -17.67 6.55
N TYR A 110 10.31 -17.63 5.33
CA TYR A 110 10.38 -18.82 4.46
C TYR A 110 11.28 -19.90 5.02
N GLU A 111 12.45 -19.56 5.56
CA GLU A 111 13.32 -20.55 6.23
C GLU A 111 12.93 -20.85 7.67
N MET A 112 12.18 -19.96 8.31
CA MET A 112 11.60 -20.22 9.63
C MET A 112 10.43 -21.23 9.56
N ARG A 113 9.66 -21.20 8.45
CA ARG A 113 8.43 -21.97 8.27
C ARG A 113 8.60 -23.22 7.42
N TYR A 114 9.53 -23.19 6.48
CA TYR A 114 9.78 -24.24 5.50
C TYR A 114 11.21 -24.77 5.59
N SER A 115 11.44 -25.97 5.00
CA SER A 115 12.70 -26.68 5.12
C SER A 115 13.39 -26.92 3.76
N GLY A 116 14.68 -27.20 3.82
CA GLY A 116 15.48 -27.68 2.69
C GLY A 116 15.75 -26.67 1.56
N LYS A 117 16.10 -27.22 0.40
CA LYS A 117 16.43 -26.41 -0.79
C LYS A 117 15.27 -25.56 -1.30
N PRO A 118 13.99 -26.02 -1.30
CA PRO A 118 12.87 -25.20 -1.75
C PRO A 118 12.66 -23.95 -0.88
N ALA A 119 12.84 -24.04 0.44
CA ALA A 119 12.75 -22.88 1.34
C ALA A 119 13.83 -21.84 1.04
N LYS A 120 15.08 -22.25 0.84
CA LYS A 120 16.19 -21.37 0.44
C LYS A 120 15.97 -20.71 -0.91
N PHE A 121 15.47 -21.49 -1.89
CA PHE A 121 15.12 -20.96 -3.20
C PHE A 121 14.01 -19.89 -3.06
N LEU A 122 12.95 -20.22 -2.32
CA LEU A 122 11.81 -19.31 -2.13
C LEU A 122 12.24 -18.00 -1.44
N ARG A 123 13.09 -18.08 -0.42
CA ARG A 123 13.68 -16.90 0.23
C ARG A 123 14.44 -16.01 -0.75
N GLY A 124 15.39 -16.58 -1.49
CA GLY A 124 16.21 -15.83 -2.47
C GLY A 124 15.35 -15.28 -3.63
N PHE A 125 14.44 -16.10 -4.17
CA PHE A 125 13.53 -15.69 -5.23
C PHE A 125 12.64 -14.54 -4.78
N ARG A 126 12.00 -14.64 -3.61
CA ARG A 126 11.13 -13.58 -3.07
C ARG A 126 11.90 -12.30 -2.77
N ALA A 127 13.15 -12.40 -2.31
CA ALA A 127 13.99 -11.23 -2.08
C ALA A 127 14.22 -10.43 -3.37
N LEU A 128 14.48 -11.10 -4.49
CA LEU A 128 14.64 -10.46 -5.79
C LEU A 128 13.30 -10.04 -6.41
N TYR A 129 12.30 -10.92 -6.33
CA TYR A 129 10.97 -10.69 -6.89
C TYR A 129 10.29 -9.47 -6.27
N LEU A 130 10.23 -9.41 -4.92
CA LEU A 130 9.63 -8.28 -4.22
C LEU A 130 10.59 -7.10 -4.08
N GLY A 131 11.84 -7.35 -3.66
CA GLY A 131 12.81 -6.30 -3.36
C GLY A 131 13.34 -5.58 -4.59
N VAL A 132 13.33 -6.24 -5.77
CA VAL A 132 13.79 -5.65 -7.02
C VAL A 132 12.64 -5.46 -8.00
N ILE A 133 12.05 -6.55 -8.53
CA ILE A 133 11.14 -6.46 -9.67
C ILE A 133 9.89 -5.63 -9.32
N PHE A 134 9.10 -6.07 -8.36
CA PHE A 134 7.86 -5.38 -7.99
C PHE A 134 8.13 -4.02 -7.32
N ASN A 135 9.23 -3.92 -6.57
CA ASN A 135 9.62 -2.66 -5.95
C ASN A 135 9.98 -1.59 -6.99
N VAL A 136 10.71 -1.97 -8.05
CA VAL A 136 11.02 -1.09 -9.19
C VAL A 136 9.75 -0.71 -9.94
N LEU A 137 8.79 -1.64 -10.13
CA LEU A 137 7.50 -1.35 -10.74
C LEU A 137 6.72 -0.29 -9.93
N ALA A 138 6.60 -0.47 -8.61
CA ALA A 138 5.91 0.49 -7.75
C ALA A 138 6.59 1.87 -7.77
N MET A 139 7.91 1.92 -7.58
CA MET A 139 8.65 3.19 -7.64
C MET A 139 8.58 3.84 -9.02
N GLY A 140 8.51 3.05 -10.09
CA GLY A 140 8.30 3.54 -11.46
C GLY A 140 6.97 4.27 -11.61
N GLY A 141 5.88 3.70 -11.11
CA GLY A 141 4.55 4.32 -11.10
C GLY A 141 4.50 5.62 -10.29
N ILE A 142 5.11 5.61 -9.09
CA ILE A 142 5.22 6.80 -8.23
C ILE A 142 6.02 7.91 -8.94
N SER A 143 7.11 7.54 -9.60
CA SER A 143 7.97 8.47 -10.34
C SER A 143 7.29 9.00 -11.62
N LEU A 144 6.46 8.20 -12.28
CA LEU A 144 5.60 8.68 -13.38
C LEU A 144 4.64 9.77 -12.91
N ALA A 145 4.00 9.60 -11.76
CA ALA A 145 3.13 10.62 -11.19
C ALA A 145 3.91 11.90 -10.85
N ALA A 146 5.12 11.78 -10.31
CA ALA A 146 5.99 12.93 -10.09
C ALA A 146 6.37 13.65 -11.40
N ILE A 147 6.65 12.91 -12.49
CA ILE A 147 6.89 13.48 -13.82
C ILE A 147 5.67 14.30 -14.28
N LYS A 148 4.46 13.74 -14.19
CA LYS A 148 3.23 14.43 -14.59
C LYS A 148 3.00 15.72 -13.80
N ILE A 149 3.23 15.69 -12.47
CA ILE A 149 3.18 16.89 -11.62
C ILE A 149 4.23 17.91 -12.04
N GLY A 150 5.47 17.47 -12.25
CA GLY A 150 6.58 18.32 -12.68
C GLY A 150 6.31 19.02 -14.02
N GLN A 151 5.76 18.30 -14.99
CA GLN A 151 5.40 18.85 -16.30
C GLN A 151 4.28 19.89 -16.20
N VAL A 152 3.18 19.58 -15.51
CA VAL A 152 2.01 20.45 -15.40
C VAL A 152 2.31 21.69 -14.55
N MET A 153 2.96 21.51 -13.40
CA MET A 153 3.09 22.58 -12.41
C MET A 153 4.39 23.37 -12.50
N LEU A 154 5.50 22.70 -12.87
CA LEU A 154 6.83 23.31 -12.91
C LEU A 154 7.33 23.57 -14.33
N GLY A 155 6.68 23.00 -15.35
CA GLY A 155 7.15 23.06 -16.73
C GLY A 155 8.48 22.32 -16.96
N LEU A 156 8.82 21.38 -16.08
CA LEU A 156 10.03 20.58 -16.15
C LEU A 156 9.85 19.43 -17.15
N THR A 157 10.92 19.02 -17.78
CA THR A 157 10.95 17.78 -18.54
C THR A 157 10.93 16.57 -17.61
N ALA A 158 10.62 15.38 -18.15
CA ALA A 158 10.65 14.14 -17.38
C ALA A 158 12.04 13.88 -16.76
N PHE A 159 13.11 14.14 -17.52
CA PHE A 159 14.49 13.97 -17.05
C PHE A 159 14.86 14.94 -15.92
N GLU A 160 14.48 16.21 -16.05
CA GLU A 160 14.72 17.21 -15.01
C GLU A 160 13.99 16.85 -13.72
N THR A 161 12.71 16.46 -13.82
CA THR A 161 11.91 16.08 -12.65
C THR A 161 12.54 14.89 -11.91
N ILE A 162 12.84 13.80 -12.63
CA ILE A 162 13.43 12.60 -12.04
C ILE A 162 14.85 12.87 -11.53
N GLY A 163 15.64 13.65 -12.25
CA GLY A 163 17.01 14.00 -11.87
C GLY A 163 17.04 14.78 -10.54
N ILE A 164 16.24 15.83 -10.42
CA ILE A 164 16.17 16.67 -9.20
C ILE A 164 15.62 15.86 -8.03
N ALA A 165 14.44 15.25 -8.20
CA ALA A 165 13.80 14.48 -7.14
C ALA A 165 14.64 13.29 -6.70
N GLY A 166 15.30 12.63 -7.68
CA GLY A 166 16.14 11.45 -7.44
C GLY A 166 17.39 11.74 -6.66
N ILE A 167 18.16 12.76 -7.05
CA ILE A 167 19.39 13.12 -6.34
C ILE A 167 19.10 13.40 -4.87
N ILE A 168 18.08 14.20 -4.58
CA ILE A 168 17.68 14.55 -3.21
C ILE A 168 17.26 13.28 -2.45
N THR A 169 16.44 12.43 -3.05
CA THR A 169 15.90 11.23 -2.40
C THR A 169 16.98 10.18 -2.13
N VAL A 170 17.88 9.94 -3.08
CA VAL A 170 18.99 8.98 -2.92
C VAL A 170 19.95 9.45 -1.84
N LEU A 171 20.32 10.72 -1.81
CA LEU A 171 21.16 11.29 -0.75
C LEU A 171 20.50 11.11 0.63
N PHE A 172 19.23 11.46 0.75
CA PHE A 172 18.47 11.28 1.98
C PHE A 172 18.40 9.81 2.42
N SER A 173 18.05 8.91 1.50
CA SER A 173 17.86 7.47 1.77
C SER A 173 19.14 6.77 2.19
N THR A 174 20.27 7.10 1.54
CA THR A 174 21.58 6.51 1.87
C THR A 174 22.14 6.96 3.21
N MET A 175 21.70 8.10 3.73
CA MET A 175 22.16 8.68 5.00
C MET A 175 21.25 8.32 6.19
N GLY A 176 19.94 8.39 6.02
CA GLY A 176 18.98 8.42 7.13
C GLY A 176 18.64 7.06 7.76
N GLY A 177 18.75 5.95 7.03
CA GLY A 177 18.25 4.65 7.47
C GLY A 177 16.77 4.68 7.86
N PHE A 178 16.25 3.59 8.41
CA PHE A 178 14.83 3.45 8.76
C PHE A 178 14.35 4.50 9.79
N LYS A 179 15.18 4.82 10.78
CA LYS A 179 14.84 5.81 11.81
C LYS A 179 14.62 7.20 11.21
N GLY A 180 15.48 7.61 10.29
CA GLY A 180 15.34 8.88 9.56
C GLY A 180 14.01 8.94 8.81
N VAL A 181 13.67 7.87 8.07
CA VAL A 181 12.40 7.76 7.34
C VAL A 181 11.20 7.92 8.28
N VAL A 182 11.14 7.19 9.38
CA VAL A 182 9.99 7.22 10.31
C VAL A 182 9.76 8.60 10.95
N TYR A 183 10.82 9.32 11.31
CA TYR A 183 10.68 10.67 11.89
C TYR A 183 10.32 11.73 10.83
N THR A 184 10.82 11.62 9.61
CA THR A 184 10.40 12.52 8.52
C THR A 184 8.98 12.24 8.09
N ASP A 185 8.53 10.98 8.06
CA ASP A 185 7.15 10.59 7.81
C ASP A 185 6.15 11.26 8.76
N PHE A 186 6.55 11.45 10.03
CA PHE A 186 5.72 12.16 11.01
C PHE A 186 5.44 13.60 10.59
N LEU A 187 6.46 14.36 10.23
CA LEU A 187 6.30 15.73 9.76
C LEU A 187 5.50 15.79 8.45
N LEU A 188 5.86 14.91 7.51
CA LEU A 188 5.23 14.82 6.21
C LEU A 188 3.73 14.58 6.31
N PHE A 189 3.29 13.66 7.18
CA PHE A 189 1.87 13.33 7.32
C PHE A 189 1.02 14.59 7.63
N PHE A 190 1.44 15.40 8.58
CA PHE A 190 0.68 16.59 8.96
C PHE A 190 0.69 17.66 7.86
N VAL A 191 1.82 17.87 7.21
CA VAL A 191 1.93 18.83 6.10
C VAL A 191 1.13 18.38 4.90
N ALA A 192 1.19 17.08 4.56
CA ALA A 192 0.43 16.51 3.46
C ALA A 192 -1.08 16.60 3.68
N MET A 193 -1.55 16.29 4.90
CA MET A 193 -2.98 16.40 5.23
C MET A 193 -3.45 17.85 5.23
N ALA A 194 -2.68 18.75 5.83
CA ALA A 194 -3.02 20.18 5.83
C ALA A 194 -3.06 20.77 4.41
N GLY A 195 -2.08 20.43 3.57
CA GLY A 195 -2.04 20.85 2.17
C GLY A 195 -3.20 20.29 1.36
N SER A 196 -3.49 19.00 1.48
CA SER A 196 -4.59 18.35 0.76
C SER A 196 -5.97 18.89 1.18
N ILE A 197 -6.20 19.07 2.49
CA ILE A 197 -7.47 19.64 3.01
C ILE A 197 -7.60 21.11 2.56
N GLY A 198 -6.52 21.89 2.67
CA GLY A 198 -6.51 23.29 2.23
C GLY A 198 -6.78 23.42 0.73
N ALA A 199 -6.15 22.57 -0.10
CA ALA A 199 -6.39 22.53 -1.53
C ALA A 199 -7.85 22.18 -1.85
N ALA A 200 -8.40 21.12 -1.26
CA ALA A 200 -9.78 20.71 -1.47
C ALA A 200 -10.77 21.81 -1.06
N TYR A 201 -10.55 22.43 0.11
CA TYR A 201 -11.39 23.51 0.59
C TYR A 201 -11.36 24.73 -0.35
N TYR A 202 -10.16 25.16 -0.78
CA TYR A 202 -10.02 26.30 -1.68
C TYR A 202 -10.67 26.02 -3.03
N LEU A 203 -10.34 24.86 -3.65
CA LEU A 203 -10.80 24.50 -4.98
C LEU A 203 -12.32 24.36 -5.04
N VAL A 204 -12.94 23.73 -4.06
CA VAL A 204 -14.41 23.59 -3.98
C VAL A 204 -15.10 24.95 -3.85
N ASN A 205 -14.49 25.92 -3.19
CA ASN A 205 -15.05 27.26 -2.99
C ASN A 205 -14.65 28.29 -4.08
N MET A 206 -14.01 27.85 -5.16
CA MET A 206 -13.71 28.74 -6.30
C MET A 206 -15.01 29.29 -6.93
N PRO A 207 -14.97 30.51 -7.51
CA PRO A 207 -16.14 31.12 -8.16
C PRO A 207 -16.78 30.24 -9.24
N GLU A 208 -15.96 29.47 -9.99
CA GLU A 208 -16.42 28.57 -11.03
C GLU A 208 -17.22 27.38 -10.50
N ILE A 209 -17.06 27.02 -9.22
CA ILE A 209 -17.72 25.88 -8.59
C ILE A 209 -18.83 26.35 -7.64
N GLY A 210 -18.54 27.35 -6.79
CA GLY A 210 -19.55 27.99 -5.92
C GLY A 210 -19.85 27.23 -4.63
N GLY A 211 -18.91 26.36 -4.16
CA GLY A 211 -19.05 25.63 -2.90
C GLY A 211 -19.58 24.21 -3.04
N ILE A 212 -19.62 23.51 -1.93
CA ILE A 212 -19.93 22.05 -1.90
C ILE A 212 -21.34 21.73 -2.44
N GLN A 213 -22.35 22.54 -2.12
CA GLN A 213 -23.72 22.29 -2.57
C GLN A 213 -23.86 22.49 -4.09
N ALA A 214 -23.20 23.49 -4.65
CA ALA A 214 -23.16 23.70 -6.09
C ALA A 214 -22.38 22.56 -6.78
N LEU A 215 -21.28 22.12 -6.20
CA LEU A 215 -20.47 21.00 -6.72
C LEU A 215 -21.30 19.71 -6.83
N ILE A 216 -21.95 19.26 -5.75
CA ILE A 216 -22.66 17.97 -5.71
C ILE A 216 -23.95 17.96 -6.54
N THR A 217 -24.48 19.13 -6.91
CA THR A 217 -25.66 19.26 -7.79
C THR A 217 -25.28 19.58 -9.25
N HIS A 218 -24.00 19.78 -9.52
CA HIS A 218 -23.54 20.08 -10.88
C HIS A 218 -23.80 18.90 -11.83
N PRO A 219 -24.27 19.12 -13.08
CA PRO A 219 -24.63 18.05 -14.02
C PRO A 219 -23.51 17.01 -14.26
N ASN A 220 -22.24 17.44 -14.30
CA ASN A 220 -21.09 16.55 -14.52
C ASN A 220 -20.66 15.78 -13.24
N VAL A 221 -21.28 16.05 -12.10
CA VAL A 221 -20.85 15.52 -10.79
C VAL A 221 -21.95 14.74 -10.07
N ALA A 222 -23.22 15.13 -10.27
CA ALA A 222 -24.35 14.60 -9.49
C ALA A 222 -24.48 13.07 -9.56
N ASP A 223 -24.17 12.46 -10.69
CA ASP A 223 -24.16 11.00 -10.88
C ASP A 223 -22.90 10.32 -10.34
N LYS A 224 -21.86 11.08 -9.96
CA LYS A 224 -20.54 10.59 -9.50
C LYS A 224 -20.37 10.58 -7.98
N ILE A 225 -21.26 11.21 -7.21
CA ILE A 225 -21.07 11.40 -5.75
C ILE A 225 -21.40 10.18 -4.90
N SER A 226 -22.13 9.19 -5.44
CA SER A 226 -22.51 8.00 -4.68
C SER A 226 -21.29 7.23 -4.20
N MET A 227 -21.27 6.86 -2.92
CA MET A 227 -20.24 6.03 -2.31
C MET A 227 -20.45 4.53 -2.52
N LEU A 228 -21.62 4.15 -3.01
CA LEU A 228 -21.97 2.77 -3.39
C LEU A 228 -22.28 2.74 -4.90
N PRO A 229 -21.94 1.64 -5.58
CA PRO A 229 -22.32 1.46 -6.98
C PRO A 229 -23.82 1.44 -7.17
N ASP A 230 -24.27 1.69 -8.38
CA ASP A 230 -25.67 1.58 -8.73
C ASP A 230 -26.12 0.10 -8.71
N PHE A 231 -27.00 -0.25 -7.76
CA PHE A 231 -27.52 -1.60 -7.61
C PHE A 231 -28.44 -2.05 -8.77
N SER A 232 -28.91 -1.12 -9.60
CA SER A 232 -29.66 -1.44 -10.82
C SER A 232 -28.74 -1.82 -11.99
N ASN A 233 -27.47 -1.41 -11.96
CA ASN A 233 -26.45 -1.76 -12.94
C ASN A 233 -25.65 -2.99 -12.46
N THR A 234 -26.07 -4.19 -12.90
CA THR A 234 -25.48 -5.45 -12.47
C THR A 234 -23.98 -5.55 -12.78
N GLU A 235 -23.54 -5.06 -13.92
CA GLU A 235 -22.12 -5.10 -14.31
C GLU A 235 -21.29 -4.22 -13.38
N GLN A 236 -21.70 -2.99 -13.15
CA GLN A 236 -21.02 -2.07 -12.23
C GLN A 236 -21.01 -2.63 -10.79
N LEU A 237 -22.13 -3.21 -10.33
CA LEU A 237 -22.22 -3.84 -9.03
C LEU A 237 -21.24 -5.00 -8.86
N ILE A 238 -21.13 -5.86 -9.89
CA ILE A 238 -20.20 -6.99 -9.89
C ILE A 238 -18.75 -6.48 -9.86
N MET A 239 -18.39 -5.54 -10.73
CA MET A 239 -17.01 -5.06 -10.88
C MET A 239 -16.53 -4.24 -9.68
N LEU A 240 -17.37 -3.33 -9.16
CA LEU A 240 -16.95 -2.39 -8.13
C LEU A 240 -17.18 -2.89 -6.70
N LEU A 241 -18.04 -3.89 -6.47
CA LEU A 241 -18.36 -4.32 -5.11
C LEU A 241 -18.22 -5.83 -4.92
N ILE A 242 -18.87 -6.67 -5.76
CA ILE A 242 -18.94 -8.12 -5.51
C ILE A 242 -17.56 -8.75 -5.66
N ILE A 243 -16.85 -8.52 -6.77
CA ILE A 243 -15.50 -9.10 -6.98
C ILE A 243 -14.51 -8.56 -5.96
N PRO A 244 -14.42 -7.24 -5.70
CA PRO A 244 -13.58 -6.73 -4.64
C PRO A 244 -13.82 -7.41 -3.28
N LEU A 245 -15.05 -7.52 -2.84
CA LEU A 245 -15.39 -8.14 -1.55
C LEU A 245 -15.25 -9.67 -1.54
N ALA A 246 -15.42 -10.34 -2.67
CA ALA A 246 -15.34 -11.80 -2.73
C ALA A 246 -13.89 -12.32 -2.79
N VAL A 247 -13.05 -11.74 -3.65
CA VAL A 247 -11.72 -12.31 -3.96
C VAL A 247 -10.59 -11.30 -4.08
N GLN A 248 -10.87 -10.02 -4.40
CA GLN A 248 -9.81 -9.05 -4.63
C GLN A 248 -9.15 -8.57 -3.33
N TRP A 249 -9.88 -8.51 -2.22
CA TRP A 249 -9.41 -7.97 -0.95
C TRP A 249 -8.16 -8.67 -0.39
N TRP A 250 -7.87 -9.89 -0.79
CA TRP A 250 -6.66 -10.61 -0.39
C TRP A 250 -5.50 -10.49 -1.38
N SER A 251 -5.64 -9.73 -2.45
CA SER A 251 -4.53 -9.42 -3.36
C SER A 251 -3.52 -8.48 -2.72
N ALA A 252 -2.30 -8.49 -3.23
CA ALA A 252 -1.34 -7.47 -2.90
C ALA A 252 -1.64 -6.21 -3.73
N TRP A 253 -2.04 -5.11 -3.08
CA TRP A 253 -2.31 -3.83 -3.76
C TRP A 253 -1.04 -3.01 -4.03
N TYR A 254 0.08 -3.40 -3.43
CA TYR A 254 1.44 -2.98 -3.79
C TYR A 254 2.41 -4.12 -3.47
N PRO A 255 3.66 -4.09 -3.96
CA PRO A 255 4.62 -5.16 -3.72
C PRO A 255 4.84 -5.44 -2.23
N GLY A 256 4.60 -6.69 -1.83
CA GLY A 256 4.73 -7.12 -0.45
C GLY A 256 3.57 -6.77 0.49
N ALA A 257 2.51 -6.09 0.02
CA ALA A 257 1.29 -5.88 0.80
C ALA A 257 0.38 -7.11 0.79
N GLU A 258 0.90 -8.22 1.26
CA GLU A 258 0.21 -9.50 1.27
C GLU A 258 -0.77 -9.60 2.46
N PRO A 259 -1.81 -10.44 2.37
CA PRO A 259 -2.65 -10.76 3.50
C PRO A 259 -1.82 -11.23 4.71
N GLY A 260 -2.06 -10.62 5.84
CA GLY A 260 -1.24 -10.86 7.03
C GLY A 260 -0.06 -9.90 7.19
N GLY A 261 0.14 -8.99 6.24
CA GLY A 261 1.21 -8.00 6.25
C GLY A 261 2.53 -8.52 5.68
N GLY A 262 3.09 -7.76 4.79
CA GLY A 262 4.40 -7.98 4.17
C GLY A 262 5.06 -6.64 3.88
N GLY A 263 6.23 -6.66 3.27
CA GLY A 263 6.93 -5.49 2.82
C GLY A 263 7.19 -4.46 3.92
N TYR A 264 7.01 -3.19 3.59
CA TYR A 264 7.27 -2.11 4.56
C TYR A 264 6.25 -2.04 5.70
N ILE A 265 5.06 -2.63 5.59
CA ILE A 265 4.12 -2.77 6.72
C ILE A 265 4.67 -3.79 7.73
N ALA A 266 5.14 -4.96 7.24
CA ALA A 266 5.81 -5.94 8.10
C ALA A 266 7.06 -5.34 8.76
N GLN A 267 7.88 -4.60 8.03
CA GLN A 267 9.06 -3.91 8.56
C GLN A 267 8.72 -3.02 9.77
N ARG A 268 7.62 -2.27 9.69
CA ARG A 268 7.16 -1.42 10.80
C ARG A 268 6.63 -2.23 11.98
N MET A 269 5.91 -3.32 11.74
CA MET A 269 5.49 -4.23 12.82
C MET A 269 6.69 -4.85 13.53
N LEU A 270 7.72 -5.25 12.78
CA LEU A 270 8.97 -5.82 13.32
C LEU A 270 9.79 -4.78 14.10
N ALA A 271 9.72 -3.50 13.73
CA ALA A 271 10.38 -2.40 14.43
C ALA A 271 9.65 -1.94 15.69
N ALA A 272 8.43 -2.41 15.94
CA ALA A 272 7.63 -2.04 17.08
C ALA A 272 8.26 -2.50 18.41
N LYS A 273 8.07 -1.70 19.47
CA LYS A 273 8.57 -1.98 20.83
C LYS A 273 8.10 -3.33 21.36
N ASN A 274 6.84 -3.69 21.12
CA ASN A 274 6.25 -5.00 21.46
C ASN A 274 5.02 -5.28 20.58
N GLU A 275 4.37 -6.43 20.81
CA GLU A 275 3.20 -6.88 20.03
C GLU A 275 2.02 -5.92 20.12
N ASN A 276 1.77 -5.32 21.29
CA ASN A 276 0.68 -4.35 21.47
C ASN A 276 0.95 -3.06 20.69
N HIS A 277 2.20 -2.64 20.59
CA HIS A 277 2.60 -1.51 19.74
C HIS A 277 2.46 -1.85 18.25
N ALA A 278 2.70 -3.07 17.81
CA ALA A 278 2.46 -3.50 16.44
C ALA A 278 0.97 -3.48 16.08
N ILE A 279 0.10 -4.01 16.97
CA ILE A 279 -1.37 -3.97 16.81
C ILE A 279 -1.87 -2.52 16.75
N GLY A 280 -1.44 -1.68 17.71
CA GLY A 280 -1.85 -0.27 17.76
C GLY A 280 -1.43 0.53 16.52
N ALA A 281 -0.21 0.31 16.01
CA ALA A 281 0.29 0.98 14.81
C ALA A 281 -0.55 0.64 13.57
N THR A 282 -0.79 -0.66 13.36
CA THR A 282 -1.58 -1.13 12.20
C THR A 282 -3.05 -0.73 12.29
N LEU A 283 -3.65 -0.70 13.49
CA LEU A 283 -5.03 -0.22 13.66
C LEU A 283 -5.14 1.28 13.35
N PHE A 284 -4.24 2.10 13.91
CA PHE A 284 -4.19 3.54 13.62
C PHE A 284 -4.03 3.81 12.13
N PHE A 285 -3.12 3.06 11.47
CA PHE A 285 -2.93 3.13 10.03
C PHE A 285 -4.25 2.90 9.27
N ASN A 286 -4.98 1.82 9.56
CA ASN A 286 -6.20 1.49 8.85
C ASN A 286 -7.31 2.54 9.05
N ILE A 287 -7.47 3.09 10.27
CA ILE A 287 -8.45 4.14 10.54
C ILE A 287 -8.13 5.39 9.70
N MET A 288 -6.90 5.88 9.75
CA MET A 288 -6.52 7.11 9.05
C MET A 288 -6.52 6.93 7.53
N HIS A 289 -6.02 5.80 7.06
CA HIS A 289 -5.89 5.50 5.63
C HIS A 289 -7.23 5.38 4.93
N TYR A 290 -8.21 4.69 5.53
CA TYR A 290 -9.49 4.42 4.87
C TYR A 290 -10.58 5.43 5.20
N ALA A 291 -10.68 5.91 6.45
CA ALA A 291 -11.81 6.75 6.85
C ALA A 291 -11.61 8.24 6.51
N PHE A 292 -10.41 8.80 6.67
CA PHE A 292 -10.22 10.26 6.63
C PHE A 292 -9.40 10.74 5.44
N ARG A 293 -8.31 10.05 5.13
CA ARG A 293 -7.35 10.50 4.13
C ARG A 293 -7.91 10.64 2.69
N PRO A 294 -8.86 9.83 2.22
CA PRO A 294 -9.33 9.88 0.82
C PRO A 294 -10.06 11.16 0.45
N TRP A 295 -10.76 11.77 1.39
CA TRP A 295 -11.76 12.79 1.11
C TRP A 295 -11.22 14.05 0.43
N PRO A 296 -10.09 14.64 0.83
CA PRO A 296 -9.55 15.79 0.11
C PRO A 296 -9.32 15.50 -1.37
N TRP A 297 -8.80 14.33 -1.71
CA TRP A 297 -8.54 13.96 -3.10
C TRP A 297 -9.81 13.69 -3.89
N ILE A 298 -10.80 13.03 -3.29
CA ILE A 298 -12.13 12.81 -3.87
C ILE A 298 -12.78 14.15 -4.21
N LEU A 299 -12.70 15.12 -3.30
CA LEU A 299 -13.28 16.46 -3.53
C LEU A 299 -12.58 17.19 -4.68
N VAL A 300 -11.26 17.14 -4.75
CA VAL A 300 -10.51 17.73 -5.88
C VAL A 300 -10.85 17.03 -7.20
N ALA A 301 -11.00 15.71 -7.17
CA ALA A 301 -11.42 14.95 -8.35
C ALA A 301 -12.81 15.33 -8.84
N LEU A 302 -13.79 15.45 -7.94
CA LEU A 302 -15.15 15.91 -8.28
C LEU A 302 -15.12 17.36 -8.81
N ALA A 303 -14.38 18.26 -8.15
CA ALA A 303 -14.21 19.63 -8.59
C ALA A 303 -13.59 19.73 -9.98
N SER A 304 -12.68 18.81 -10.31
CA SER A 304 -12.04 18.77 -11.62
C SER A 304 -13.00 18.46 -12.78
N LEU A 305 -14.11 17.77 -12.52
CA LEU A 305 -15.15 17.50 -13.54
C LEU A 305 -15.93 18.75 -13.95
N VAL A 306 -15.91 19.78 -13.10
CA VAL A 306 -16.50 21.09 -13.43
C VAL A 306 -15.54 21.95 -14.24
N VAL A 307 -14.27 22.02 -13.83
CA VAL A 307 -13.25 22.89 -14.42
C VAL A 307 -12.66 22.28 -15.70
N PHE A 308 -12.45 20.97 -15.71
CA PHE A 308 -11.89 20.19 -16.83
C PHE A 308 -12.79 18.99 -17.10
N PRO A 309 -13.92 19.14 -17.81
CA PRO A 309 -14.93 18.09 -17.96
C PRO A 309 -14.39 16.83 -18.66
N ASP A 310 -13.44 16.97 -19.55
CA ASP A 310 -12.86 15.90 -20.36
C ASP A 310 -11.33 16.02 -20.50
N ILE A 311 -10.71 15.06 -21.18
CA ILE A 311 -9.25 15.05 -21.43
C ILE A 311 -8.87 16.16 -22.42
N ALA A 312 -9.75 16.50 -23.37
CA ALA A 312 -9.47 17.55 -24.36
C ALA A 312 -9.30 18.92 -23.69
N SER A 313 -10.14 19.24 -22.70
CA SER A 313 -10.02 20.47 -21.91
C SER A 313 -8.72 20.56 -21.10
N ILE A 314 -8.20 19.41 -20.64
CA ILE A 314 -6.88 19.33 -19.97
C ILE A 314 -5.77 19.59 -21.01
N GLN A 315 -5.86 18.96 -22.19
CA GLN A 315 -4.87 19.13 -23.26
C GLN A 315 -4.81 20.58 -23.76
N GLU A 316 -5.96 21.22 -23.93
CA GLU A 316 -6.04 22.63 -24.31
C GLU A 316 -5.38 23.55 -23.27
N ALA A 317 -5.61 23.28 -21.98
CA ALA A 317 -5.01 24.06 -20.89
C ALA A 317 -3.50 23.81 -20.73
N PHE A 318 -3.02 22.62 -21.07
CA PHE A 318 -1.62 22.19 -20.89
C PHE A 318 -1.02 21.59 -22.18
N PRO A 319 -0.85 22.36 -23.26
CA PRO A 319 -0.40 21.85 -24.56
C PRO A 319 1.06 21.34 -24.56
N ALA A 320 1.83 21.65 -23.50
CA ALA A 320 3.20 21.15 -23.33
C ALA A 320 3.27 19.71 -22.81
N VAL A 321 2.15 19.16 -22.32
CA VAL A 321 2.09 17.75 -21.89
C VAL A 321 2.02 16.87 -23.13
N SER A 322 2.90 15.87 -23.22
CA SER A 322 2.93 14.93 -24.33
C SER A 322 1.66 14.07 -24.37
N GLU A 323 1.16 13.75 -25.58
CA GLU A 323 -0.09 12.99 -25.77
C GLU A 323 -0.08 11.63 -25.07
N ASP A 324 1.08 10.96 -25.02
CA ASP A 324 1.24 9.67 -24.35
C ASP A 324 1.09 9.74 -22.81
N LYS A 325 1.14 10.94 -22.22
CA LYS A 325 0.95 11.18 -20.78
C LYS A 325 -0.42 11.75 -20.43
N LEU A 326 -1.26 12.05 -21.42
CA LEU A 326 -2.61 12.56 -21.18
C LEU A 326 -3.51 11.47 -20.58
N GLY A 327 -4.24 11.82 -19.53
CA GLY A 327 -5.17 10.93 -18.83
C GLY A 327 -5.99 11.67 -17.79
N HIS A 328 -7.02 11.02 -17.29
CA HIS A 328 -7.86 11.59 -16.22
C HIS A 328 -7.10 11.87 -14.93
N ASP A 329 -6.01 11.14 -14.67
CA ASP A 329 -5.11 11.34 -13.53
C ASP A 329 -4.41 12.70 -13.51
N LEU A 330 -4.19 13.32 -14.68
CA LEU A 330 -3.63 14.68 -14.80
C LEU A 330 -4.53 15.77 -14.21
N ALA A 331 -5.84 15.53 -14.12
CA ALA A 331 -6.79 16.52 -13.63
C ALA A 331 -6.47 16.97 -12.20
N TYR A 332 -5.89 16.11 -11.35
CA TYR A 332 -5.42 16.51 -10.02
C TYR A 332 -4.38 17.62 -10.12
N SER A 333 -3.31 17.38 -10.87
CA SER A 333 -2.23 18.35 -11.08
C SER A 333 -2.72 19.63 -11.76
N ALA A 334 -3.64 19.51 -12.72
CA ALA A 334 -4.26 20.64 -13.39
C ALA A 334 -5.05 21.51 -12.41
N MET A 335 -5.83 20.93 -11.50
CA MET A 335 -6.55 21.65 -10.45
C MET A 335 -5.61 22.38 -9.49
N LEU A 336 -4.47 21.78 -9.13
CA LEU A 336 -3.51 22.41 -8.24
C LEU A 336 -2.93 23.72 -8.82
N THR A 337 -2.92 23.91 -10.14
CA THR A 337 -2.47 25.18 -10.77
C THR A 337 -3.37 26.36 -10.45
N LYS A 338 -4.59 26.12 -9.96
CA LYS A 338 -5.56 27.15 -9.56
C LYS A 338 -5.36 27.63 -8.12
N LEU A 339 -4.46 27.00 -7.35
CA LEU A 339 -4.23 27.35 -5.96
C LEU A 339 -3.56 28.73 -5.79
N PRO A 340 -3.91 29.49 -4.72
CA PRO A 340 -3.26 30.76 -4.43
C PRO A 340 -1.84 30.55 -3.95
N THR A 341 -1.02 31.61 -4.10
CA THR A 341 0.34 31.68 -3.57
C THR A 341 0.36 31.35 -2.08
N GLY A 342 1.34 30.60 -1.63
CA GLY A 342 1.49 30.08 -0.28
C GLY A 342 0.83 28.71 -0.11
N LEU A 343 -0.43 28.54 -0.48
CA LEU A 343 -1.10 27.22 -0.45
C LEU A 343 -0.52 26.30 -1.54
N LEU A 344 -0.26 26.85 -2.72
CA LEU A 344 0.43 26.13 -3.81
C LEU A 344 1.79 25.62 -3.34
N GLY A 345 2.61 26.47 -2.74
CA GLY A 345 3.91 26.11 -2.20
C GLY A 345 3.83 25.01 -1.14
N LEU A 346 2.84 25.07 -0.23
CA LEU A 346 2.60 24.05 0.79
C LEU A 346 2.24 22.70 0.18
N VAL A 347 1.33 22.69 -0.81
CA VAL A 347 0.90 21.45 -1.47
C VAL A 347 2.05 20.86 -2.27
N LEU A 348 2.80 21.65 -3.03
CA LEU A 348 3.98 21.18 -3.76
C LEU A 348 5.05 20.62 -2.82
N ALA A 349 5.35 21.32 -1.72
CA ALA A 349 6.27 20.84 -0.71
C ALA A 349 5.81 19.49 -0.14
N SER A 350 4.51 19.34 0.13
CA SER A 350 3.95 18.09 0.64
C SER A 350 4.06 16.94 -0.37
N LEU A 351 3.82 17.18 -1.66
CA LEU A 351 3.93 16.17 -2.71
C LEU A 351 5.39 15.75 -2.95
N ILE A 352 6.33 16.70 -2.97
CA ILE A 352 7.76 16.40 -3.09
C ILE A 352 8.24 15.57 -1.90
N ALA A 353 7.83 15.95 -0.69
CA ALA A 353 8.22 15.24 0.51
C ALA A 353 7.53 13.85 0.58
N ALA A 354 6.29 13.71 0.13
CA ALA A 354 5.60 12.43 0.00
C ALA A 354 6.34 11.49 -0.97
N TYR A 355 6.75 12.01 -2.13
CA TYR A 355 7.59 11.29 -3.08
C TYR A 355 8.88 10.80 -2.41
N MET A 356 9.62 11.71 -1.76
CA MET A 356 10.88 11.38 -1.08
C MET A 356 10.69 10.31 0.00
N SER A 357 9.67 10.45 0.84
CA SER A 357 9.37 9.48 1.91
C SER A 357 9.06 8.10 1.36
N THR A 358 8.16 8.02 0.39
CA THR A 358 7.75 6.74 -0.18
C THR A 358 8.90 6.08 -0.93
N ILE A 359 9.58 6.80 -1.82
CA ILE A 359 10.74 6.25 -2.57
C ILE A 359 11.85 5.83 -1.60
N SER A 360 12.18 6.63 -0.57
CA SER A 360 13.21 6.25 0.40
C SER A 360 12.82 5.01 1.23
N THR A 361 11.53 4.84 1.54
CA THR A 361 11.03 3.61 2.17
C THR A 361 11.22 2.40 1.26
N HIS A 362 10.80 2.50 0.01
CA HIS A 362 10.95 1.42 -0.98
C HIS A 362 12.41 1.07 -1.24
N LEU A 363 13.28 2.07 -1.31
CA LEU A 363 14.73 1.88 -1.46
C LEU A 363 15.35 1.18 -0.24
N ASN A 364 15.00 1.61 0.98
CA ASN A 364 15.48 1.00 2.22
C ASN A 364 14.97 -0.44 2.37
N TRP A 365 13.70 -0.65 2.12
CA TRP A 365 13.08 -1.98 2.16
C TRP A 365 13.68 -2.92 1.11
N GLY A 366 13.76 -2.52 -0.17
CA GLY A 366 14.36 -3.32 -1.23
C GLY A 366 15.84 -3.63 -0.97
N ALA A 367 16.61 -2.63 -0.51
CA ALA A 367 18.01 -2.82 -0.13
C ALA A 367 18.13 -3.81 1.06
N SER A 368 17.21 -3.81 2.02
CA SER A 368 17.23 -4.77 3.13
C SER A 368 17.08 -6.21 2.66
N TYR A 369 16.20 -6.47 1.69
CA TYR A 369 16.03 -7.80 1.10
C TYR A 369 17.27 -8.23 0.31
N ILE A 370 17.83 -7.33 -0.50
CA ILE A 370 19.05 -7.62 -1.25
C ILE A 370 20.21 -7.96 -0.29
N VAL A 371 20.37 -7.21 0.80
CA VAL A 371 21.46 -7.43 1.76
C VAL A 371 21.23 -8.67 2.61
N ASN A 372 20.08 -8.76 3.29
CA ASN A 372 19.85 -9.78 4.32
C ASN A 372 19.43 -11.14 3.73
N ASP A 373 18.65 -11.14 2.65
CA ASP A 373 18.01 -12.34 2.14
C ASP A 373 18.64 -12.87 0.84
N PHE A 374 19.37 -12.04 0.11
CA PHE A 374 20.11 -12.46 -1.08
C PHE A 374 21.61 -12.42 -0.89
N TYR A 375 22.23 -11.26 -0.65
CA TYR A 375 23.70 -11.13 -0.57
C TYR A 375 24.28 -11.95 0.57
N THR A 376 23.77 -11.80 1.78
CA THR A 376 24.27 -12.53 2.98
C THR A 376 23.99 -14.02 2.91
N GLN A 377 22.90 -14.45 2.27
CA GLN A 377 22.54 -15.86 2.23
C GLN A 377 23.15 -16.62 1.04
N GLN A 378 23.32 -15.95 -0.11
CA GLN A 378 23.71 -16.61 -1.36
C GLN A 378 25.14 -16.26 -1.81
N ILE A 379 25.64 -15.06 -1.50
CA ILE A 379 26.91 -14.56 -2.05
C ILE A 379 28.00 -14.56 -0.98
N ASN A 380 27.78 -13.91 0.18
CA ASN A 380 28.78 -13.76 1.23
C ASN A 380 28.18 -13.95 2.63
N PRO A 381 28.07 -15.20 3.13
CA PRO A 381 27.55 -15.49 4.46
C PRO A 381 28.37 -14.91 5.62
N THR A 382 29.64 -14.58 5.36
CA THR A 382 30.58 -14.03 6.36
C THR A 382 30.77 -12.51 6.24
N ALA A 383 29.87 -11.84 5.51
CA ALA A 383 29.96 -10.40 5.29
C ALA A 383 29.99 -9.61 6.61
N THR A 384 30.93 -8.69 6.72
CA THR A 384 31.02 -7.76 7.84
C THR A 384 29.88 -6.75 7.80
N GLU A 385 29.50 -6.15 8.94
CA GLU A 385 28.45 -5.13 9.00
C GLU A 385 28.74 -3.95 8.05
N LYS A 386 30.02 -3.53 7.94
CA LYS A 386 30.42 -2.49 7.00
C LYS A 386 30.15 -2.88 5.54
N GLN A 387 30.43 -4.14 5.17
CA GLN A 387 30.12 -4.64 3.82
C GLN A 387 28.62 -4.66 3.57
N LYS A 388 27.81 -5.14 4.52
CA LYS A 388 26.35 -5.13 4.43
C LYS A 388 25.80 -3.72 4.21
N VAL A 389 26.25 -2.73 4.98
CA VAL A 389 25.86 -1.32 4.80
C VAL A 389 26.25 -0.77 3.43
N ASN A 390 27.47 -1.08 2.95
CA ASN A 390 27.93 -0.62 1.64
C ASN A 390 27.14 -1.24 0.49
N VAL A 391 26.84 -2.55 0.57
CA VAL A 391 25.96 -3.23 -0.41
C VAL A 391 24.56 -2.63 -0.36
N GLY A 392 24.03 -2.32 0.83
CA GLY A 392 22.73 -1.64 0.98
C GLY A 392 22.71 -0.27 0.27
N ARG A 393 23.73 0.55 0.45
CA ARG A 393 23.86 1.86 -0.24
C ARG A 393 23.94 1.71 -1.75
N LEU A 394 24.76 0.77 -2.24
CA LEU A 394 24.86 0.49 -3.68
C LEU A 394 23.53 0.01 -4.25
N SER A 395 22.85 -0.90 -3.55
CA SER A 395 21.52 -1.39 -3.93
C SER A 395 20.48 -0.25 -4.02
N THR A 396 20.52 0.68 -3.08
CA THR A 396 19.66 1.89 -3.10
C THR A 396 19.83 2.68 -4.39
N VAL A 397 21.08 2.93 -4.82
CA VAL A 397 21.37 3.67 -6.06
C VAL A 397 20.87 2.89 -7.28
N ILE A 398 21.18 1.59 -7.37
CA ILE A 398 20.78 0.75 -8.50
C ILE A 398 19.26 0.65 -8.62
N LEU A 399 18.54 0.42 -7.51
CA LEU A 399 17.09 0.35 -7.49
C LEU A 399 16.44 1.67 -7.94
N PHE A 400 16.99 2.79 -7.50
CA PHE A 400 16.51 4.09 -7.95
C PHE A 400 16.69 4.29 -9.45
N LEU A 401 17.89 4.02 -9.99
CA LEU A 401 18.17 4.16 -11.42
C LEU A 401 17.27 3.26 -12.28
N ALA A 402 17.02 2.03 -11.83
CA ALA A 402 16.11 1.11 -12.51
C ALA A 402 14.66 1.63 -12.51
N SER A 403 14.20 2.16 -11.38
CA SER A 403 12.84 2.73 -11.29
C SER A 403 12.67 4.02 -12.09
N ALA A 404 13.72 4.86 -12.14
CA ALA A 404 13.76 6.06 -12.96
C ALA A 404 13.69 5.73 -14.46
N ALA A 405 14.46 4.76 -14.91
CA ALA A 405 14.41 4.29 -16.30
C ALA A 405 13.03 3.75 -16.65
N LEU A 406 12.40 2.97 -15.76
CA LEU A 406 11.05 2.46 -15.96
C LEU A 406 10.01 3.60 -16.02
N ALA A 407 10.10 4.59 -15.14
CA ALA A 407 9.16 5.72 -15.12
C ALA A 407 9.13 6.51 -16.43
N LEU A 408 10.28 6.60 -17.12
CA LEU A 408 10.36 7.26 -18.44
C LEU A 408 9.63 6.47 -19.54
N LEU A 409 9.45 5.16 -19.38
CA LEU A 409 8.77 4.27 -20.32
C LEU A 409 7.27 4.11 -20.04
N LEU A 410 6.83 4.34 -18.80
CA LEU A 410 5.44 4.20 -18.40
C LEU A 410 4.58 5.35 -18.91
N THR A 411 3.31 5.05 -19.24
CA THR A 411 2.32 6.04 -19.70
C THR A 411 1.16 6.20 -18.72
N ASN A 412 0.71 5.12 -18.06
CA ASN A 412 -0.47 5.12 -17.20
C ASN A 412 -0.22 4.36 -15.88
N ALA A 413 -0.53 4.99 -14.75
CA ALA A 413 -0.35 4.42 -13.42
C ALA A 413 -1.47 3.41 -13.06
N LEU A 414 -2.71 3.61 -13.54
CA LEU A 414 -3.84 2.72 -13.25
C LEU A 414 -3.64 1.35 -13.89
N GLN A 415 -3.18 1.29 -15.15
CA GLN A 415 -2.87 0.01 -15.80
C GLN A 415 -1.81 -0.79 -15.04
N LEU A 416 -0.80 -0.10 -14.51
CA LEU A 416 0.23 -0.74 -13.67
C LEU A 416 -0.36 -1.28 -12.35
N PHE A 417 -1.27 -0.52 -11.74
CA PHE A 417 -1.95 -0.92 -10.52
C PHE A 417 -2.83 -2.16 -10.74
N ASP A 418 -3.64 -2.19 -11.80
CA ASP A 418 -4.48 -3.33 -12.15
C ASP A 418 -3.65 -4.60 -12.44
N PHE A 419 -2.51 -4.45 -13.11
CA PHE A 419 -1.57 -5.55 -13.34
C PHE A 419 -1.02 -6.12 -12.02
N ILE A 420 -0.61 -5.25 -11.09
CA ILE A 420 -0.13 -5.67 -9.76
C ILE A 420 -1.23 -6.41 -8.98
N LEU A 421 -2.46 -5.90 -8.99
CA LEU A 421 -3.60 -6.54 -8.35
C LEU A 421 -3.86 -7.94 -8.88
N MET A 422 -3.93 -8.07 -10.20
CA MET A 422 -4.20 -9.35 -10.85
C MET A 422 -3.10 -10.38 -10.55
N PHE A 423 -1.84 -9.95 -10.60
CA PHE A 423 -0.68 -10.81 -10.31
C PHE A 423 -0.68 -11.30 -8.87
N GLY A 424 -1.12 -10.46 -7.91
CA GLY A 424 -1.23 -10.81 -6.49
C GLY A 424 -2.46 -11.63 -6.11
N ALA A 425 -3.47 -11.72 -6.98
CA ALA A 425 -4.77 -12.29 -6.64
C ALA A 425 -4.73 -13.77 -6.28
N GLY A 426 -4.02 -14.57 -7.05
CA GLY A 426 -3.98 -16.02 -6.87
C GLY A 426 -3.23 -16.48 -5.62
N THR A 427 -2.34 -15.65 -5.08
CA THR A 427 -1.49 -16.02 -3.95
C THR A 427 -2.09 -15.67 -2.57
N GLY A 428 -3.11 -14.83 -2.50
CA GLY A 428 -3.58 -14.30 -1.23
C GLY A 428 -4.07 -15.35 -0.25
N LEU A 429 -4.83 -16.34 -0.70
CA LEU A 429 -5.36 -17.39 0.16
C LEU A 429 -4.27 -18.24 0.82
N ILE A 430 -3.22 -18.60 0.07
CA ILE A 430 -2.11 -19.38 0.64
C ILE A 430 -1.32 -18.57 1.67
N PHE A 431 -1.15 -17.25 1.46
CA PHE A 431 -0.51 -16.37 2.42
C PHE A 431 -1.30 -16.21 3.72
N ILE A 432 -2.63 -16.29 3.67
CA ILE A 432 -3.47 -16.36 4.85
C ILE A 432 -3.25 -17.69 5.58
N LEU A 433 -3.30 -18.80 4.86
CA LEU A 433 -3.31 -20.13 5.45
C LEU A 433 -1.93 -20.63 5.92
N ARG A 434 -0.81 -20.16 5.38
CA ARG A 434 0.55 -20.61 5.72
C ARG A 434 0.91 -20.52 7.20
N TRP A 435 0.27 -19.63 7.93
CA TRP A 435 0.45 -19.50 9.38
C TRP A 435 -0.37 -20.51 10.20
N PHE A 436 -1.52 -20.96 9.66
CA PHE A 436 -2.51 -21.73 10.39
C PHE A 436 -2.69 -23.16 9.94
N TRP A 437 -2.13 -23.52 8.79
CA TRP A 437 -2.26 -24.88 8.24
C TRP A 437 -0.89 -25.50 8.02
N TRP A 438 -0.54 -26.47 8.86
CA TRP A 438 0.75 -27.16 8.88
C TRP A 438 1.15 -27.79 7.56
N ARG A 439 0.16 -28.23 6.75
CA ARG A 439 0.39 -28.99 5.52
C ARG A 439 0.94 -28.15 4.36
N ILE A 440 0.75 -26.84 4.38
CA ILE A 440 1.35 -25.93 3.39
C ILE A 440 2.87 -26.01 3.50
N ASN A 441 3.52 -26.20 2.32
CA ASN A 441 4.97 -26.31 2.19
C ASN A 441 5.53 -25.31 1.16
N ALA A 442 6.84 -25.27 0.99
CA ALA A 442 7.49 -24.33 0.08
C ALA A 442 7.02 -24.51 -1.38
N TRP A 443 6.77 -25.73 -1.83
CA TRP A 443 6.27 -26.00 -3.19
C TRP A 443 4.87 -25.45 -3.42
N SER A 444 4.03 -25.45 -2.38
CA SER A 444 2.69 -24.83 -2.42
C SER A 444 2.78 -23.34 -2.77
N GLU A 445 3.67 -22.60 -2.09
CA GLU A 445 3.85 -21.15 -2.37
C GLU A 445 4.54 -20.90 -3.71
N ILE A 446 5.56 -21.69 -4.06
CA ILE A 446 6.23 -21.58 -5.36
C ILE A 446 5.21 -21.75 -6.47
N SER A 447 4.40 -22.82 -6.43
CA SER A 447 3.39 -23.06 -7.46
C SER A 447 2.34 -21.94 -7.52
N ALA A 448 1.88 -21.44 -6.37
CA ALA A 448 0.91 -20.34 -6.32
C ALA A 448 1.46 -19.06 -6.99
N ILE A 449 2.70 -18.67 -6.69
CA ILE A 449 3.32 -17.46 -7.25
C ILE A 449 3.49 -17.59 -8.77
N PHE A 450 4.06 -18.71 -9.24
CA PHE A 450 4.32 -18.89 -10.67
C PHE A 450 3.03 -19.03 -11.47
N VAL A 451 2.07 -19.82 -10.98
CA VAL A 451 0.78 -20.01 -11.69
C VAL A 451 -0.03 -18.72 -11.71
N SER A 452 -0.11 -18.00 -10.59
CA SER A 452 -0.80 -16.70 -10.56
C SER A 452 -0.20 -15.73 -11.58
N GLY A 453 1.12 -15.63 -11.63
CA GLY A 453 1.80 -14.76 -12.60
C GLY A 453 1.57 -15.19 -14.05
N ILE A 454 1.77 -16.48 -14.36
CA ILE A 454 1.58 -17.02 -15.72
C ILE A 454 0.14 -16.81 -16.19
N VAL A 455 -0.85 -17.21 -15.38
CA VAL A 455 -2.27 -17.09 -15.75
C VAL A 455 -2.67 -15.61 -15.91
N SER A 456 -2.17 -14.71 -15.05
CA SER A 456 -2.42 -13.27 -15.17
C SER A 456 -1.88 -12.69 -16.48
N VAL A 457 -0.67 -13.08 -16.87
CA VAL A 457 -0.09 -12.67 -18.17
C VAL A 457 -0.90 -13.25 -19.33
N LEU A 458 -1.21 -14.55 -19.28
CA LEU A 458 -1.97 -15.21 -20.34
C LEU A 458 -3.36 -14.58 -20.58
N PHE A 459 -4.08 -14.23 -19.50
CA PHE A 459 -5.42 -13.63 -19.62
C PHE A 459 -5.40 -12.17 -20.13
N ASN A 460 -4.24 -11.53 -20.13
CA ASN A 460 -4.04 -10.22 -20.75
C ASN A 460 -3.54 -10.30 -22.19
N MET A 461 -3.25 -11.50 -22.70
CA MET A 461 -2.86 -11.69 -24.10
C MET A 461 -4.12 -11.88 -24.98
N GLU A 462 -4.29 -11.04 -26.00
CA GLU A 462 -5.41 -11.12 -26.95
C GLU A 462 -5.55 -12.51 -27.60
N ILE A 463 -4.43 -13.17 -27.90
CA ILE A 463 -4.42 -14.53 -28.47
C ILE A 463 -5.13 -15.53 -27.56
N VAL A 464 -4.91 -15.48 -26.25
CA VAL A 464 -5.53 -16.42 -25.30
C VAL A 464 -7.02 -16.12 -25.16
N SER A 465 -7.38 -14.85 -25.11
CA SER A 465 -8.76 -14.41 -25.06
C SER A 465 -9.54 -14.85 -26.30
N SER A 466 -8.98 -14.68 -27.49
CA SER A 466 -9.61 -15.10 -28.76
C SER A 466 -9.77 -16.62 -28.87
N VAL A 467 -8.83 -17.41 -28.37
CA VAL A 467 -8.91 -18.90 -28.36
C VAL A 467 -9.99 -19.39 -27.38
N LEU A 468 -10.14 -18.77 -26.21
CA LEU A 468 -11.10 -19.22 -25.19
C LEU A 468 -12.53 -18.77 -25.47
N PHE A 469 -12.72 -17.59 -26.06
CA PHE A 469 -14.03 -16.94 -26.21
C PHE A 469 -14.43 -16.65 -27.66
N GLY A 470 -13.58 -16.98 -28.65
CA GLY A 470 -13.79 -16.72 -30.07
C GLY A 470 -13.25 -15.38 -30.53
N GLU A 471 -13.14 -15.20 -31.86
CA GLU A 471 -12.48 -14.02 -32.49
C GLU A 471 -13.14 -12.66 -32.16
N THR A 472 -14.34 -12.64 -31.61
CA THR A 472 -15.12 -11.43 -31.34
C THR A 472 -15.35 -11.12 -29.86
N ALA A 473 -14.96 -12.01 -28.94
CA ALA A 473 -15.22 -11.87 -27.51
C ALA A 473 -13.92 -11.91 -26.70
N LEU A 474 -13.42 -10.75 -26.28
CA LEU A 474 -12.41 -10.68 -25.22
C LEU A 474 -13.03 -11.20 -23.91
N MET A 475 -12.22 -11.87 -23.08
CA MET A 475 -12.66 -12.27 -21.75
C MET A 475 -13.09 -11.02 -20.96
N PRO A 476 -14.34 -11.00 -20.44
CA PRO A 476 -14.80 -9.87 -19.62
C PRO A 476 -13.87 -9.64 -18.45
N GLU A 477 -13.54 -8.36 -18.18
CA GLU A 477 -12.60 -7.98 -17.10
C GLU A 477 -13.02 -8.56 -15.75
N TYR A 478 -14.33 -8.58 -15.46
CA TYR A 478 -14.87 -9.14 -14.22
C TYR A 478 -14.67 -10.65 -14.06
N MET A 479 -14.35 -11.39 -15.14
CA MET A 479 -14.07 -12.83 -15.06
C MET A 479 -12.58 -13.14 -14.88
N LYS A 480 -11.69 -12.28 -15.36
CA LYS A 480 -10.23 -12.52 -15.31
C LYS A 480 -9.78 -12.78 -13.87
N PHE A 481 -10.16 -11.92 -12.96
CA PHE A 481 -9.72 -11.97 -11.56
C PHE A 481 -10.17 -13.25 -10.83
N PRO A 482 -11.47 -13.62 -10.79
CA PRO A 482 -11.93 -14.86 -10.18
C PRO A 482 -11.30 -16.11 -10.80
N MET A 483 -11.05 -16.10 -12.12
CA MET A 483 -10.45 -17.25 -12.80
C MET A 483 -8.98 -17.42 -12.43
N VAL A 484 -8.19 -16.34 -12.31
CA VAL A 484 -6.82 -16.41 -11.80
C VAL A 484 -6.81 -17.02 -10.39
N VAL A 485 -7.69 -16.56 -9.50
CA VAL A 485 -7.81 -17.07 -8.14
C VAL A 485 -8.16 -18.56 -8.14
N LEU A 486 -9.17 -18.96 -8.92
CA LEU A 486 -9.63 -20.35 -8.98
C LEU A 486 -8.53 -21.29 -9.48
N ILE A 487 -7.94 -20.99 -10.64
CA ILE A 487 -6.89 -21.83 -11.26
C ILE A 487 -5.70 -21.94 -10.31
N THR A 488 -5.23 -20.81 -9.78
CA THR A 488 -4.09 -20.80 -8.85
C THR A 488 -4.39 -21.62 -7.60
N THR A 489 -5.60 -21.49 -7.04
CA THR A 489 -6.01 -22.22 -5.83
C THR A 489 -6.04 -23.74 -6.09
N VAL A 490 -6.62 -24.19 -7.19
CA VAL A 490 -6.64 -25.60 -7.54
C VAL A 490 -5.22 -26.14 -7.69
N VAL A 491 -4.34 -25.42 -8.41
CA VAL A 491 -2.97 -25.90 -8.66
C VAL A 491 -2.17 -25.98 -7.36
N TRP A 492 -2.17 -24.92 -6.52
CA TRP A 492 -1.37 -25.02 -5.29
C TRP A 492 -1.92 -26.03 -4.29
N LEU A 493 -3.24 -26.30 -4.26
CA LEU A 493 -3.81 -27.40 -3.48
C LEU A 493 -3.32 -28.75 -3.98
N VAL A 494 -3.37 -29.00 -5.30
CA VAL A 494 -2.85 -30.23 -5.91
C VAL A 494 -1.38 -30.41 -5.56
N VAL A 495 -0.55 -29.38 -5.73
CA VAL A 495 0.88 -29.41 -5.40
C VAL A 495 1.09 -29.67 -3.90
N THR A 496 0.30 -29.01 -3.02
CA THR A 496 0.37 -29.24 -1.58
C THR A 496 0.22 -30.71 -1.22
N PHE A 497 -0.77 -31.41 -1.81
CA PHE A 497 -1.01 -32.82 -1.48
C PHE A 497 -0.09 -33.79 -2.22
N SER A 498 0.44 -33.40 -3.38
CA SER A 498 1.35 -34.23 -4.21
C SER A 498 2.81 -34.15 -3.79
N THR A 499 3.19 -33.16 -2.94
CA THR A 499 4.56 -32.98 -2.47
C THR A 499 4.71 -33.38 -1.00
N PRO A 500 5.92 -33.76 -0.51
CA PRO A 500 6.14 -34.11 0.87
C PRO A 500 5.81 -32.94 1.82
N PRO A 501 5.34 -33.24 3.05
CA PRO A 501 5.20 -32.21 4.09
C PRO A 501 6.57 -31.68 4.51
N GLU A 502 6.57 -30.53 5.19
CA GLU A 502 7.76 -29.96 5.79
C GLU A 502 8.27 -30.79 6.98
N ASP A 503 9.55 -30.66 7.31
CA ASP A 503 10.17 -31.37 8.41
C ASP A 503 9.46 -31.03 9.73
N LYS A 504 9.12 -32.08 10.49
CA LYS A 504 8.39 -31.94 11.76
C LYS A 504 9.11 -31.07 12.78
N GLU A 505 10.44 -31.11 12.81
CA GLU A 505 11.25 -30.28 13.72
C GLU A 505 11.13 -28.78 13.35
N VAL A 506 11.16 -28.45 12.06
CA VAL A 506 10.96 -27.07 11.57
C VAL A 506 9.56 -26.58 11.93
N LEU A 507 8.53 -27.42 11.70
CA LEU A 507 7.14 -27.09 12.05
C LEU A 507 6.94 -26.87 13.54
N LEU A 508 7.55 -27.72 14.40
CA LEU A 508 7.51 -27.56 15.85
C LEU A 508 8.25 -26.32 16.33
N SER A 509 9.42 -26.02 15.75
CA SER A 509 10.19 -24.80 16.05
C SER A 509 9.38 -23.54 15.68
N PHE A 510 8.79 -23.51 14.50
CA PHE A 510 7.90 -22.42 14.07
C PHE A 510 6.72 -22.24 15.02
N TYR A 511 6.03 -23.34 15.35
CA TYR A 511 4.88 -23.30 16.25
C TYR A 511 5.26 -22.75 17.63
N LYS A 512 6.33 -23.26 18.25
CA LYS A 512 6.81 -22.80 19.55
C LYS A 512 7.17 -21.32 19.57
N LYS A 513 7.75 -20.82 18.47
CA LYS A 513 8.19 -19.43 18.35
C LYS A 513 7.03 -18.45 18.17
N THR A 514 6.04 -18.81 17.35
CA THR A 514 4.95 -17.89 16.94
C THR A 514 3.64 -18.17 17.66
N VAL A 515 3.39 -19.40 18.10
CA VAL A 515 2.16 -19.87 18.74
C VAL A 515 0.90 -19.41 17.95
N PRO A 516 0.75 -19.84 16.68
CA PRO A 516 -0.39 -19.42 15.88
C PRO A 516 -1.72 -19.99 16.38
N GLY A 517 -1.68 -21.15 17.05
CA GLY A 517 -2.86 -21.86 17.57
C GLY A 517 -3.73 -22.44 16.46
N GLY A 518 -4.87 -23.00 16.85
CA GLY A 518 -5.91 -23.44 15.93
C GLY A 518 -5.82 -24.89 15.45
N PRO A 519 -6.92 -25.42 14.88
CA PRO A 519 -7.04 -26.84 14.54
C PRO A 519 -6.10 -27.30 13.44
N GLY A 520 -5.63 -26.37 12.59
CA GLY A 520 -4.70 -26.68 11.51
C GLY A 520 -3.29 -27.12 11.95
N TRP A 521 -2.97 -27.06 13.26
CA TRP A 521 -1.71 -27.52 13.86
C TRP A 521 -1.86 -28.81 14.66
N LYS A 522 -3.07 -29.32 14.83
CA LYS A 522 -3.38 -30.49 15.64
C LYS A 522 -2.50 -31.71 15.32
N ALA A 523 -2.24 -31.97 14.05
CA ALA A 523 -1.41 -33.10 13.62
C ALA A 523 0.07 -33.00 14.03
N ILE A 524 0.54 -31.81 14.39
CA ILE A 524 1.95 -31.55 14.73
C ILE A 524 2.16 -31.47 16.25
N VAL A 525 1.29 -30.74 16.96
CA VAL A 525 1.47 -30.46 18.40
C VAL A 525 0.47 -31.19 19.30
N GLY A 526 -0.58 -31.79 18.76
CA GLY A 526 -1.62 -32.49 19.50
C GLY A 526 -2.70 -31.57 20.08
N ASP A 527 -3.81 -32.19 20.52
CA ASP A 527 -5.01 -31.48 20.98
C ASP A 527 -4.80 -30.75 22.32
N GLU A 528 -4.04 -31.34 23.23
CA GLU A 528 -3.78 -30.77 24.57
C GLU A 528 -3.00 -29.46 24.48
N GLN A 529 -1.95 -29.44 23.64
CA GLN A 529 -1.16 -28.22 23.41
C GLN A 529 -2.02 -27.11 22.76
N ILE A 530 -2.84 -27.44 21.78
CA ILE A 530 -3.74 -26.46 21.15
C ILE A 530 -4.71 -25.85 22.17
N LYS A 531 -5.25 -26.67 23.09
CA LYS A 531 -6.15 -26.19 24.16
C LYS A 531 -5.43 -25.29 25.17
N SER A 532 -4.20 -25.64 25.55
CA SER A 532 -3.41 -24.86 26.50
C SER A 532 -2.94 -23.53 25.95
N ASP A 533 -2.52 -23.50 24.67
CA ASP A 533 -2.05 -22.29 24.01
C ASP A 533 -3.20 -21.32 23.66
N GLY A 534 -4.41 -21.87 23.55
CA GLY A 534 -5.60 -21.13 23.13
C GLY A 534 -5.57 -20.78 21.62
N TRP A 535 -6.68 -20.31 21.14
CA TRP A 535 -6.81 -19.84 19.75
C TRP A 535 -7.51 -18.48 19.70
N SER A 536 -6.75 -17.45 19.39
CA SER A 536 -7.24 -16.07 19.40
C SER A 536 -7.92 -15.62 18.09
N VAL A 537 -7.88 -16.46 17.03
CA VAL A 537 -8.47 -16.10 15.71
C VAL A 537 -9.98 -15.85 15.81
N PRO A 538 -10.81 -16.62 16.54
CA PRO A 538 -12.23 -16.29 16.67
C PRO A 538 -12.50 -14.92 17.27
N SER A 539 -11.75 -14.52 18.32
CA SER A 539 -11.84 -13.16 18.87
C SER A 539 -11.31 -12.12 17.90
N GLY A 540 -10.28 -12.46 17.12
CA GLY A 540 -9.77 -11.63 16.03
C GLY A 540 -10.81 -11.39 14.93
N ILE A 541 -11.56 -12.42 14.52
CA ILE A 541 -12.62 -12.29 13.51
C ILE A 541 -13.73 -11.36 14.02
N LEU A 542 -14.17 -11.51 15.28
CA LEU A 542 -15.15 -10.59 15.87
C LEU A 542 -14.62 -9.15 15.89
N ALA A 543 -13.34 -8.95 16.23
CA ALA A 543 -12.72 -7.63 16.21
C ALA A 543 -12.63 -7.05 14.80
N ILE A 544 -12.33 -7.89 13.78
CA ILE A 544 -12.34 -7.49 12.37
C ILE A 544 -13.73 -6.97 11.98
N LEU A 545 -14.80 -7.71 12.29
CA LEU A 545 -16.17 -7.31 11.96
C LEU A 545 -16.55 -5.98 12.63
N LEU A 546 -16.24 -5.81 13.91
CA LEU A 546 -16.51 -4.56 14.63
C LEU A 546 -15.70 -3.38 14.05
N ALA A 547 -14.43 -3.60 13.74
CA ALA A 547 -13.57 -2.57 13.14
C ALA A 547 -13.95 -2.24 11.70
N LEU A 548 -14.44 -3.21 10.91
CA LEU A 548 -15.01 -2.97 9.57
C LEU A 548 -16.22 -2.03 9.66
N VAL A 549 -17.17 -2.36 10.53
CA VAL A 549 -18.36 -1.50 10.75
C VAL A 549 -17.90 -0.11 11.20
N MET A 550 -16.99 -0.03 12.16
CA MET A 550 -16.48 1.25 12.66
C MET A 550 -15.86 2.08 11.54
N ILE A 551 -14.93 1.52 10.76
CA ILE A 551 -14.14 2.30 9.80
C ILE A 551 -14.96 2.64 8.55
N TYR A 552 -15.79 1.73 8.01
CA TYR A 552 -16.66 2.07 6.88
C TYR A 552 -17.75 3.07 7.28
N CYS A 553 -18.32 2.96 8.49
CA CYS A 553 -19.24 3.96 8.98
C CYS A 553 -18.56 5.33 9.16
N LEU A 554 -17.31 5.39 9.63
CA LEU A 554 -16.52 6.63 9.69
C LEU A 554 -16.26 7.20 8.30
N LEU A 555 -15.87 6.36 7.33
CA LEU A 555 -15.65 6.77 5.94
C LEU A 555 -16.91 7.43 5.35
N PHE A 556 -18.05 6.75 5.45
CA PHE A 556 -19.30 7.24 4.89
C PHE A 556 -19.86 8.43 5.69
N ALA A 557 -19.75 8.41 7.03
CA ALA A 557 -20.14 9.54 7.87
C ALA A 557 -19.38 10.81 7.47
N THR A 558 -18.06 10.69 7.23
CA THR A 558 -17.25 11.81 6.77
C THR A 558 -17.74 12.34 5.43
N GLY A 559 -18.03 11.47 4.46
CA GLY A 559 -18.55 11.87 3.15
C GLY A 559 -19.91 12.56 3.23
N TYR A 560 -20.87 11.98 3.94
CA TYR A 560 -22.19 12.59 4.11
C TYR A 560 -22.13 13.90 4.91
N PHE A 561 -21.21 14.01 5.87
CA PHE A 561 -20.95 15.27 6.56
C PHE A 561 -20.49 16.36 5.58
N ILE A 562 -19.51 16.04 4.73
CA ILE A 562 -19.00 16.95 3.70
C ILE A 562 -20.11 17.35 2.72
N TYR A 563 -20.96 16.42 2.30
CA TYR A 563 -22.07 16.69 1.39
C TYR A 563 -23.24 17.46 2.07
N GLY A 564 -23.16 17.73 3.37
CA GLY A 564 -24.18 18.45 4.13
C GLY A 564 -25.35 17.58 4.60
N ASN A 565 -25.30 16.27 4.44
CA ASN A 565 -26.32 15.36 4.94
C ASN A 565 -26.02 14.96 6.40
N LEU A 566 -26.31 15.89 7.33
CA LEU A 566 -25.98 15.75 8.75
C LEU A 566 -26.73 14.60 9.42
N LEU A 567 -27.95 14.26 8.97
CA LEU A 567 -28.73 13.18 9.57
C LEU A 567 -28.08 11.82 9.32
N ILE A 568 -27.78 11.49 8.06
CA ILE A 568 -27.14 10.21 7.71
C ILE A 568 -25.73 10.16 8.33
N SER A 569 -24.98 11.26 8.27
CA SER A 569 -23.67 11.34 8.91
C SER A 569 -23.74 11.06 10.40
N GLY A 570 -24.71 11.65 11.11
CA GLY A 570 -24.91 11.44 12.56
C GLY A 570 -25.27 9.99 12.91
N ILE A 571 -26.15 9.35 12.13
CA ILE A 571 -26.53 7.95 12.32
C ILE A 571 -25.28 7.04 12.13
N LEU A 572 -24.54 7.22 11.05
CA LEU A 572 -23.34 6.43 10.77
C LEU A 572 -22.25 6.64 11.83
N MET A 573 -22.05 7.89 12.28
CA MET A 573 -21.13 8.19 13.37
C MET A 573 -21.54 7.48 14.67
N PHE A 574 -22.83 7.46 14.99
CA PHE A 574 -23.34 6.75 16.16
C PHE A 574 -23.10 5.24 16.07
N ILE A 575 -23.34 4.63 14.91
CA ILE A 575 -23.02 3.22 14.67
C ILE A 575 -21.52 2.96 14.82
N ALA A 576 -20.68 3.83 14.29
CA ALA A 576 -19.22 3.73 14.44
C ALA A 576 -18.78 3.77 15.91
N LEU A 577 -19.37 4.66 16.72
CA LEU A 577 -19.08 4.76 18.15
C LEU A 577 -19.53 3.51 18.93
N ILE A 578 -20.67 2.93 18.59
CA ILE A 578 -21.13 1.66 19.18
C ILE A 578 -20.14 0.54 18.83
N ALA A 579 -19.75 0.43 17.57
CA ALA A 579 -18.78 -0.57 17.14
C ALA A 579 -17.42 -0.39 17.83
N ALA A 580 -16.95 0.85 17.97
CA ALA A 580 -15.74 1.19 18.73
C ALA A 580 -15.87 0.77 20.20
N TYR A 581 -16.98 1.07 20.85
CA TYR A 581 -17.22 0.67 22.25
C TYR A 581 -17.10 -0.85 22.44
N PHE A 582 -17.76 -1.64 21.57
CA PHE A 582 -17.65 -3.09 21.66
C PHE A 582 -16.24 -3.61 21.33
N LEU A 583 -15.56 -2.99 20.37
CA LEU A 583 -14.16 -3.30 20.06
C LEU A 583 -13.26 -3.09 21.29
N PHE A 584 -13.42 -1.97 22.01
CA PHE A 584 -12.68 -1.72 23.26
C PHE A 584 -13.02 -2.71 24.37
N ARG A 585 -14.28 -3.16 24.46
CA ARG A 585 -14.70 -4.17 25.43
C ARG A 585 -14.04 -5.53 25.23
N ILE A 586 -13.76 -5.90 23.98
CA ILE A 586 -13.05 -7.17 23.67
C ILE A 586 -11.54 -7.00 23.57
N TRP A 587 -11.02 -5.77 23.73
CA TRP A 587 -9.60 -5.45 23.51
C TRP A 587 -8.67 -6.30 24.38
N ASP A 588 -9.05 -6.57 25.64
CA ASP A 588 -8.26 -7.39 26.57
C ASP A 588 -8.09 -8.87 26.12
N ARG A 589 -8.97 -9.33 25.23
CA ARG A 589 -8.87 -10.68 24.63
C ARG A 589 -7.94 -10.72 23.42
N ILE A 590 -7.65 -9.55 22.84
CA ILE A 590 -6.86 -9.40 21.61
C ILE A 590 -5.41 -9.07 21.95
N LYS A 591 -5.20 -8.16 22.91
CA LYS A 591 -3.86 -7.76 23.32
C LYS A 591 -3.09 -8.92 23.93
N VAL A 592 -1.80 -8.95 23.68
CA VAL A 592 -0.90 -9.91 24.32
C VAL A 592 -0.65 -9.45 25.76
N LYS A 593 -0.85 -10.34 26.74
CA LYS A 593 -0.47 -10.07 28.13
C LYS A 593 1.06 -9.92 28.14
N VAL A 594 1.53 -8.72 28.43
CA VAL A 594 2.94 -8.47 28.71
C VAL A 594 3.15 -8.81 30.18
N PHE A 595 3.82 -9.92 30.44
CA PHE A 595 4.26 -10.28 31.79
C PHE A 595 5.46 -9.42 32.18
#